data_be6fa982cb78407ad42d8c64d288a6d1
#
_entry.id   be6fa982cb78407ad42d8c64d288a6d1
#
_cell.length_a   1.000
_cell.length_b   1.000
_cell.length_c   1.000
_cell.angle_alpha   90.00
_cell.angle_beta   90.00
_cell.angle_gamma   90.00
#
_symmetry.space_group_name_H-M   'P 1'
#
loop_
_entity.id
_entity.type
_entity.pdbx_description
1 polymer ?
#
loop_
_entity_poly.entity_id
_entity_poly.type
_entity_poly.pdbx_seq_one_letter_code
_entity_poly.pdbx_strand_id
1 'polypeptide(L)'
;MIQNNSGLILQISSYGGFIYFCDVGYGVAHAAMDRLSYDMATELKDQNVRAITIHPGAGQTEITAFPDGESPNFVGRAVLALMEKADDNFLDQANGKTLFTIDLAKKFGFKEDYDTDGSVNEARYQGSKPFKEMMLNTLPQYDTESGLPKYSDTNNEGFADLFKGAKPK
;
A
#
# COMPACT_ATOMS: atom_id res chain seq x y z
N MET A 1 1.82 -0.31 -23.90
CA MET A 1 0.75 -1.10 -23.28
C MET A 1 -0.49 -1.13 -24.17
N ILE A 2 -1.09 -0.01 -24.51
CA ILE A 2 -2.33 0.06 -25.31
C ILE A 2 -2.19 -0.68 -26.65
N GLN A 3 -1.12 -0.42 -27.43
CA GLN A 3 -0.87 -1.11 -28.71
C GLN A 3 -0.77 -2.63 -28.58
N ASN A 4 -0.31 -3.13 -27.45
CA ASN A 4 -0.14 -4.58 -27.18
C ASN A 4 -1.36 -5.19 -26.50
N ASN A 5 -2.40 -4.38 -26.21
CA ASN A 5 -3.58 -4.77 -25.45
C ASN A 5 -3.23 -5.54 -24.16
N SER A 6 -2.20 -5.10 -23.46
CA SER A 6 -1.71 -5.71 -22.21
C SER A 6 -0.83 -4.73 -21.44
N GLY A 7 -0.99 -4.68 -20.12
CA GLY A 7 -0.13 -3.89 -19.26
C GLY A 7 -0.54 -3.92 -17.80
N LEU A 8 0.44 -3.66 -16.95
CA LEU A 8 0.25 -3.49 -15.52
C LEU A 8 1.01 -2.24 -15.06
N ILE A 9 0.29 -1.28 -14.50
CA ILE A 9 0.81 -0.06 -13.92
C ILE A 9 0.72 -0.21 -12.41
N LEU A 10 1.83 -0.07 -11.72
CA LEU A 10 1.89 -0.15 -10.26
C LEU A 10 2.39 1.18 -9.70
N GLN A 11 1.61 1.78 -8.82
CA GLN A 11 1.97 2.96 -8.04
C GLN A 11 2.34 2.54 -6.62
N ILE A 12 3.50 2.95 -6.15
CA ILE A 12 3.88 2.75 -4.74
C ILE A 12 3.53 4.03 -4.00
N SER A 13 2.45 3.99 -3.23
CA SER A 13 1.92 5.11 -2.49
C SER A 13 2.11 4.92 -0.98
N SER A 14 1.41 5.68 -0.20
CA SER A 14 1.46 5.63 1.26
C SER A 14 0.13 6.06 1.86
N TYR A 15 -0.10 5.60 3.09
CA TYR A 15 -1.25 6.03 3.89
C TYR A 15 -1.34 7.56 4.10
N GLY A 16 -0.25 8.29 3.86
CA GLY A 16 -0.27 9.76 3.83
C GLY A 16 -1.23 10.34 2.81
N GLY A 17 -1.66 9.56 1.80
CA GLY A 17 -2.73 9.95 0.88
C GLY A 17 -4.12 9.97 1.52
N PHE A 18 -4.31 9.38 2.70
CA PHE A 18 -5.60 9.27 3.38
C PHE A 18 -5.66 10.05 4.69
N ILE A 19 -4.53 10.17 5.36
CA ILE A 19 -4.41 10.85 6.65
C ILE A 19 -3.30 11.89 6.57
N TYR A 20 -3.37 12.92 7.41
CA TYR A 20 -2.27 13.85 7.54
C TYR A 20 -1.05 13.14 8.15
N PHE A 21 0.02 13.09 7.37
CA PHE A 21 1.29 12.51 7.77
C PHE A 21 2.45 13.27 7.12
N CYS A 22 3.50 13.52 7.86
CA CYS A 22 4.64 14.32 7.46
C CYS A 22 4.27 15.78 7.19
N ASP A 23 3.84 16.10 5.97
CA ASP A 23 3.48 17.45 5.55
C ASP A 23 2.43 17.43 4.42
N VAL A 24 2.01 18.65 4.02
CA VAL A 24 1.00 18.83 2.95
C VAL A 24 1.47 18.25 1.62
N GLY A 25 2.74 18.43 1.26
CA GLY A 25 3.31 17.94 0.01
C GLY A 25 3.27 16.41 -0.07
N TYR A 26 3.64 15.75 1.03
CA TYR A 26 3.59 14.30 1.16
C TYR A 26 2.15 13.78 0.99
N GLY A 27 1.21 14.36 1.72
CA GLY A 27 -0.20 13.95 1.64
C GLY A 27 -0.78 14.12 0.25
N VAL A 28 -0.58 15.30 -0.37
CA VAL A 28 -1.08 15.60 -1.72
C VAL A 28 -0.47 14.65 -2.76
N ALA A 29 0.84 14.40 -2.69
CA ALA A 29 1.51 13.53 -3.65
C ALA A 29 0.95 12.10 -3.60
N HIS A 30 0.77 11.54 -2.41
CA HIS A 30 0.25 10.18 -2.26
C HIS A 30 -1.25 10.07 -2.59
N ALA A 31 -2.06 11.06 -2.22
CA ALA A 31 -3.45 11.13 -2.65
C ALA A 31 -3.59 11.21 -4.18
N ALA A 32 -2.70 11.96 -4.82
CA ALA A 32 -2.66 12.04 -6.28
C ALA A 32 -2.28 10.70 -6.93
N MET A 33 -1.33 9.95 -6.37
CA MET A 33 -0.97 8.61 -6.86
C MET A 33 -2.14 7.63 -6.78
N ASP A 34 -2.85 7.61 -5.65
CA ASP A 34 -3.99 6.74 -5.44
C ASP A 34 -5.11 7.08 -6.43
N ARG A 35 -5.41 8.37 -6.58
CA ARG A 35 -6.40 8.84 -7.53
C ARG A 35 -6.00 8.54 -8.97
N LEU A 36 -4.73 8.74 -9.33
CA LEU A 36 -4.22 8.46 -10.67
C LEU A 36 -4.39 6.98 -11.04
N SER A 37 -4.13 6.05 -10.12
CA SER A 37 -4.36 4.63 -10.36
C SER A 37 -5.83 4.33 -10.65
N TYR A 38 -6.74 4.93 -9.90
CA TYR A 38 -8.18 4.76 -10.11
C TYR A 38 -8.63 5.31 -11.48
N ASP A 39 -8.19 6.51 -11.83
CA ASP A 39 -8.55 7.14 -13.09
C ASP A 39 -7.97 6.36 -14.29
N MET A 40 -6.70 5.94 -14.23
CA MET A 40 -6.09 5.07 -15.24
C MET A 40 -6.81 3.73 -15.38
N ALA A 41 -7.20 3.11 -14.28
CA ALA A 41 -7.96 1.86 -14.31
C ALA A 41 -9.30 2.04 -15.02
N THR A 42 -9.94 3.19 -14.83
CA THR A 42 -11.22 3.53 -15.48
C THR A 42 -11.05 3.79 -16.97
N GLU A 43 -10.05 4.58 -17.34
CA GLU A 43 -9.80 4.95 -18.74
C GLU A 43 -9.28 3.79 -19.60
N LEU A 44 -8.48 2.88 -18.98
CA LEU A 44 -7.76 1.82 -19.68
C LEU A 44 -8.44 0.45 -19.59
N LYS A 45 -9.61 0.36 -18.97
CA LYS A 45 -10.31 -0.92 -18.73
C LYS A 45 -10.52 -1.75 -20.01
N ASP A 46 -10.83 -1.08 -21.13
CA ASP A 46 -11.11 -1.73 -22.42
C ASP A 46 -9.83 -2.02 -23.23
N GLN A 47 -8.64 -1.65 -22.69
CA GLN A 47 -7.33 -1.82 -23.30
C GLN A 47 -6.52 -2.96 -22.66
N ASN A 48 -7.14 -3.74 -21.77
CA ASN A 48 -6.47 -4.80 -21.00
C ASN A 48 -5.21 -4.29 -20.26
N VAL A 49 -5.27 -3.05 -19.76
CA VAL A 49 -4.23 -2.42 -18.95
C VAL A 49 -4.79 -2.15 -17.56
N ARG A 50 -4.16 -2.71 -16.55
CA ARG A 50 -4.56 -2.55 -15.15
C ARG A 50 -3.67 -1.53 -14.46
N ALA A 51 -4.24 -0.73 -13.57
CA ALA A 51 -3.51 0.21 -12.72
C ALA A 51 -3.88 -0.06 -11.25
N ILE A 52 -2.87 -0.32 -10.43
CA ILE A 52 -3.04 -0.74 -9.05
C ILE A 52 -2.09 0.07 -8.18
N THR A 53 -2.58 0.52 -7.02
CA THR A 53 -1.73 1.14 -6.01
C THR A 53 -1.29 0.09 -4.98
N ILE A 54 -0.03 0.17 -4.54
CA ILE A 54 0.51 -0.64 -3.46
C ILE A 54 0.85 0.30 -2.30
N HIS A 55 0.33 0.00 -1.12
CA HIS A 55 0.69 0.66 0.13
C HIS A 55 1.60 -0.25 0.96
N PRO A 56 2.88 0.12 1.12
CA PRO A 56 3.76 -0.52 2.09
C PRO A 56 3.29 -0.26 3.52
N GLY A 57 3.66 -1.16 4.42
CA GLY A 57 3.61 -0.91 5.85
C GLY A 57 4.68 0.09 6.31
N ALA A 58 4.88 0.18 7.63
CA ALA A 58 5.94 1.01 8.19
C ALA A 58 7.31 0.56 7.66
N GLY A 59 8.05 1.45 7.02
CA GLY A 59 9.29 1.11 6.35
C GLY A 59 10.51 1.04 7.28
N GLN A 60 11.39 0.09 7.03
CA GLN A 60 12.74 0.05 7.61
C GLN A 60 13.75 0.42 6.54
N THR A 61 14.20 1.67 6.57
CA THR A 61 15.13 2.25 5.62
C THR A 61 16.24 2.97 6.38
N GLU A 62 17.17 3.58 5.65
CA GLU A 62 18.23 4.42 6.22
C GLU A 62 17.69 5.67 6.94
N ILE A 63 16.49 6.12 6.55
CA ILE A 63 15.85 7.33 7.09
C ILE A 63 14.84 6.97 8.17
N THR A 64 14.05 5.90 7.95
CA THR A 64 13.02 5.45 8.86
C THR A 64 13.39 4.08 9.41
N ALA A 65 13.66 4.01 10.71
CA ALA A 65 14.00 2.76 11.39
C ALA A 65 12.86 2.33 12.31
N PHE A 66 11.76 1.89 11.71
CA PHE A 66 10.71 1.26 12.50
C PHE A 66 11.14 -0.15 12.88
N PRO A 67 11.17 -0.49 14.18
CA PRO A 67 11.37 -1.87 14.59
C PRO A 67 10.34 -2.76 13.89
N ASP A 68 10.79 -3.86 13.31
CA ASP A 68 9.94 -4.78 12.55
C ASP A 68 9.24 -4.17 11.31
N GLY A 69 9.75 -3.05 10.81
CA GLY A 69 9.28 -2.43 9.57
C GLY A 69 9.56 -3.27 8.32
N GLU A 70 8.86 -2.98 7.25
CA GLU A 70 9.05 -3.62 5.95
C GLU A 70 10.33 -3.10 5.26
N SER A 71 11.13 -4.00 4.73
CA SER A 71 12.29 -3.61 3.92
C SER A 71 11.86 -3.11 2.53
N PRO A 72 12.68 -2.33 1.83
CA PRO A 72 12.45 -2.02 0.42
C PRO A 72 12.34 -3.26 -0.45
N ASN A 73 13.06 -4.35 -0.13
CA ASN A 73 12.97 -5.63 -0.82
C ASN A 73 11.60 -6.29 -0.67
N PHE A 74 10.93 -6.10 0.46
CA PHE A 74 9.59 -6.64 0.67
C PHE A 74 8.57 -6.01 -0.28
N VAL A 75 8.66 -4.69 -0.48
CA VAL A 75 7.86 -3.98 -1.49
C VAL A 75 8.18 -4.49 -2.90
N GLY A 76 9.47 -4.68 -3.22
CA GLY A 76 9.90 -5.26 -4.49
C GLY A 76 9.31 -6.65 -4.74
N ARG A 77 9.22 -7.49 -3.70
CA ARG A 77 8.59 -8.82 -3.78
C ARG A 77 7.09 -8.75 -4.00
N ALA A 78 6.42 -7.75 -3.44
CA ALA A 78 5.00 -7.49 -3.71
C ALA A 78 4.78 -7.17 -5.21
N VAL A 79 5.65 -6.33 -5.79
CA VAL A 79 5.64 -6.01 -7.22
C VAL A 79 5.86 -7.27 -8.05
N LEU A 80 6.91 -8.06 -7.75
CA LEU A 80 7.18 -9.33 -8.46
C LEU A 80 6.02 -10.32 -8.35
N ALA A 81 5.40 -10.42 -7.18
CA ALA A 81 4.26 -11.31 -6.98
C ALA A 81 3.06 -10.94 -7.85
N LEU A 82 2.79 -9.66 -8.03
CA LEU A 82 1.74 -9.19 -8.95
C LEU A 82 2.10 -9.45 -10.42
N MET A 83 3.37 -9.36 -10.78
CA MET A 83 3.83 -9.58 -12.16
C MET A 83 3.89 -11.06 -12.54
N GLU A 84 4.25 -11.95 -11.62
CA GLU A 84 4.61 -13.35 -11.92
C GLU A 84 3.58 -14.36 -11.42
N LYS A 85 2.84 -14.03 -10.34
CA LYS A 85 1.96 -14.98 -9.65
C LYS A 85 0.49 -14.62 -9.69
N ALA A 86 0.15 -13.32 -9.91
CA ALA A 86 -1.22 -12.91 -10.00
C ALA A 86 -1.81 -13.31 -11.36
N ASP A 87 -2.96 -13.95 -11.34
CA ASP A 87 -3.74 -14.24 -12.55
C ASP A 87 -4.57 -13.04 -13.00
N ASP A 88 -5.09 -13.08 -14.20
CA ASP A 88 -5.90 -12.01 -14.77
C ASP A 88 -7.13 -11.72 -13.92
N ASN A 89 -7.77 -12.74 -13.35
CA ASN A 89 -8.94 -12.55 -12.50
C ASN A 89 -8.61 -11.75 -11.23
N PHE A 90 -7.47 -12.03 -10.61
CA PHE A 90 -7.01 -11.23 -9.47
C PHE A 90 -6.69 -9.79 -9.88
N LEU A 91 -5.97 -9.61 -10.99
CA LEU A 91 -5.60 -8.29 -11.48
C LEU A 91 -6.83 -7.45 -11.87
N ASP A 92 -7.86 -8.08 -12.47
CA ASP A 92 -9.11 -7.41 -12.80
C ASP A 92 -9.87 -6.96 -11.54
N GLN A 93 -9.91 -7.81 -10.52
CA GLN A 93 -10.51 -7.47 -9.23
C GLN A 93 -9.74 -6.38 -8.47
N ALA A 94 -8.44 -6.29 -8.67
CA ALA A 94 -7.54 -5.33 -8.04
C ALA A 94 -7.44 -4.00 -8.81
N ASN A 95 -7.93 -3.96 -10.06
CA ASN A 95 -7.80 -2.80 -10.93
C ASN A 95 -8.46 -1.56 -10.31
N GLY A 96 -7.71 -0.47 -10.24
CA GLY A 96 -8.13 0.80 -9.62
C GLY A 96 -8.14 0.79 -8.09
N LYS A 97 -7.64 -0.27 -7.45
CA LYS A 97 -7.65 -0.40 -5.99
C LYS A 97 -6.28 -0.25 -5.37
N THR A 98 -6.29 0.01 -4.07
CA THR A 98 -5.11 -0.01 -3.22
C THR A 98 -4.96 -1.37 -2.55
N LEU A 99 -3.78 -1.97 -2.69
CA LEU A 99 -3.40 -3.23 -2.07
C LEU A 99 -2.30 -2.98 -1.04
N PHE A 100 -2.28 -3.78 0.02
CA PHE A 100 -1.25 -3.71 1.05
C PHE A 100 -0.20 -4.80 0.85
N THR A 101 1.07 -4.46 1.00
CA THR A 101 2.20 -5.40 0.88
C THR A 101 2.03 -6.62 1.75
N ILE A 102 1.56 -6.45 2.98
CA ILE A 102 1.34 -7.53 3.94
C ILE A 102 0.26 -8.52 3.49
N ASP A 103 -0.80 -8.05 2.84
CA ASP A 103 -1.84 -8.92 2.29
C ASP A 103 -1.36 -9.68 1.06
N LEU A 104 -0.56 -9.00 0.22
CA LEU A 104 0.09 -9.63 -0.93
C LEU A 104 1.07 -10.72 -0.46
N ALA A 105 1.85 -10.46 0.59
CA ALA A 105 2.76 -11.45 1.17
C ALA A 105 2.01 -12.68 1.66
N LYS A 106 0.91 -12.49 2.37
CA LYS A 106 0.05 -13.58 2.84
C LYS A 106 -0.54 -14.38 1.69
N LYS A 107 -1.02 -13.69 0.65
CA LYS A 107 -1.65 -14.33 -0.51
C LYS A 107 -0.66 -15.11 -1.37
N PHE A 108 0.50 -14.53 -1.64
CA PHE A 108 1.48 -15.06 -2.59
C PHE A 108 2.67 -15.77 -1.95
N GLY A 109 2.75 -15.79 -0.60
CA GLY A 109 3.72 -16.57 0.17
C GLY A 109 5.14 -16.02 0.12
N PHE A 110 5.35 -14.72 -0.15
CA PHE A 110 6.68 -14.12 -0.03
C PHE A 110 6.96 -13.61 1.38
N LYS A 111 8.23 -13.46 1.72
CA LYS A 111 8.71 -13.17 3.08
C LYS A 111 9.73 -12.04 3.07
N GLU A 112 10.04 -11.53 4.25
CA GLU A 112 11.16 -10.61 4.48
C GLU A 112 12.52 -11.31 4.41
N ASP A 113 13.57 -10.54 4.11
CA ASP A 113 14.95 -11.04 4.06
C ASP A 113 15.48 -11.49 5.42
N TYR A 114 14.93 -10.93 6.49
CA TYR A 114 15.36 -11.26 7.87
C TYR A 114 14.69 -12.54 8.40
N ASP A 115 13.73 -13.10 7.68
CA ASP A 115 13.02 -14.33 8.07
C ASP A 115 13.84 -15.55 7.65
N THR A 116 15.00 -15.71 8.28
CA THR A 116 15.97 -16.77 7.97
C THR A 116 15.52 -18.15 8.39
N ASP A 117 14.54 -18.26 9.29
CA ASP A 117 14.03 -19.53 9.81
C ASP A 117 12.87 -20.12 9.00
N GLY A 118 12.46 -19.46 7.95
CA GLY A 118 11.36 -19.94 7.09
C GLY A 118 9.97 -19.69 7.64
N SER A 119 9.81 -19.15 8.83
CA SER A 119 8.52 -18.69 9.32
C SER A 119 8.10 -17.40 8.64
N VAL A 120 6.79 -17.25 8.36
CA VAL A 120 6.23 -15.91 8.19
C VAL A 120 6.44 -15.22 9.53
N ASN A 121 7.13 -14.09 9.56
CA ASN A 121 7.33 -13.41 10.82
C ASN A 121 5.98 -12.92 11.33
N GLU A 122 5.33 -13.76 12.12
CA GLU A 122 4.03 -13.49 12.71
C GLU A 122 4.09 -12.21 13.58
N ALA A 123 5.24 -11.95 14.20
CA ALA A 123 5.46 -10.72 14.98
C ALA A 123 5.37 -9.47 14.10
N ARG A 124 5.91 -9.51 12.86
CA ARG A 124 5.79 -8.41 11.89
C ARG A 124 4.38 -8.27 11.37
N TYR A 125 3.75 -9.40 11.06
CA TYR A 125 2.35 -9.41 10.67
C TYR A 125 1.48 -8.80 11.76
N GLN A 126 1.71 -9.17 13.03
CA GLN A 126 1.02 -8.59 14.17
C GLN A 126 1.42 -7.14 14.43
N GLY A 127 2.67 -6.76 14.20
CA GLY A 127 3.17 -5.38 14.29
C GLY A 127 2.59 -4.47 13.21
N SER A 128 2.44 -4.96 11.99
CA SER A 128 1.81 -4.24 10.88
C SER A 128 0.28 -4.18 10.98
N LYS A 129 -0.32 -5.11 11.72
CA LYS A 129 -1.77 -5.24 11.86
C LYS A 129 -2.44 -4.01 12.49
N PRO A 130 -1.98 -3.45 13.62
CA PRO A 130 -2.57 -2.24 14.18
C PRO A 130 -2.53 -1.07 13.22
N PHE A 131 -1.45 -0.93 12.47
CA PHE A 131 -1.27 0.10 11.47
C PHE A 131 -2.24 -0.09 10.29
N LYS A 132 -2.35 -1.32 9.79
CA LYS A 132 -3.33 -1.69 8.78
C LYS A 132 -4.77 -1.50 9.27
N GLU A 133 -5.08 -1.93 10.48
CA GLU A 133 -6.41 -1.77 11.08
C GLU A 133 -6.75 -0.29 11.28
N MET A 134 -5.81 0.52 11.72
CA MET A 134 -5.97 1.97 11.78
C MET A 134 -6.26 2.55 10.39
N MET A 135 -5.51 2.14 9.37
CA MET A 135 -5.75 2.54 7.99
C MET A 135 -7.11 2.07 7.49
N LEU A 136 -7.47 0.81 7.72
CA LEU A 136 -8.77 0.27 7.32
C LEU A 136 -9.93 0.94 8.06
N ASN A 137 -9.74 1.37 9.30
CA ASN A 137 -10.74 2.13 10.05
C ASN A 137 -10.85 3.58 9.57
N THR A 138 -9.80 4.11 8.95
CA THR A 138 -9.82 5.41 8.26
C THR A 138 -10.36 5.29 6.83
N LEU A 139 -10.24 4.11 6.21
CA LEU A 139 -10.73 3.80 4.86
C LEU A 139 -12.27 3.73 4.72
N PRO A 140 -13.12 3.50 5.76
CA PRO A 140 -14.59 3.66 5.61
C PRO A 140 -15.00 5.05 5.14
N GLN A 141 -14.05 5.95 5.01
CA GLN A 141 -14.21 7.27 4.44
C GLN A 141 -13.98 7.33 2.92
N TYR A 142 -13.65 6.19 2.30
CA TYR A 142 -13.82 6.05 0.87
C TYR A 142 -15.30 5.89 0.56
N ASP A 143 -15.79 6.76 -0.28
CA ASP A 143 -17.03 6.52 -0.95
C ASP A 143 -16.86 5.30 -1.85
N THR A 144 -17.53 4.21 -1.50
CA THR A 144 -17.45 2.95 -2.24
C THR A 144 -18.03 3.05 -3.65
N GLU A 145 -18.84 4.06 -3.94
CA GLU A 145 -19.40 4.30 -5.26
C GLU A 145 -18.48 5.15 -6.13
N SER A 146 -17.89 6.21 -5.58
CA SER A 146 -17.00 7.12 -6.33
C SER A 146 -15.53 6.72 -6.29
N GLY A 147 -15.13 5.85 -5.35
CA GLY A 147 -13.72 5.52 -5.11
C GLY A 147 -12.89 6.70 -4.60
N LEU A 148 -13.53 7.78 -4.17
CA LEU A 148 -12.85 8.98 -3.68
C LEU A 148 -12.68 8.94 -2.16
N PRO A 149 -11.53 9.39 -1.64
CA PRO A 149 -11.34 9.51 -0.20
C PRO A 149 -12.32 10.56 0.36
N LYS A 150 -13.06 10.18 1.39
CA LYS A 150 -13.72 11.15 2.25
C LYS A 150 -12.70 11.60 3.28
N TYR A 151 -12.21 12.80 3.15
CA TYR A 151 -11.33 13.39 4.16
C TYR A 151 -12.14 13.58 5.45
N SER A 152 -11.71 12.93 6.53
CA SER A 152 -12.29 13.16 7.85
C SER A 152 -11.44 14.11 8.67
N ASP A 153 -12.10 14.90 9.51
CA ASP A 153 -11.47 15.71 10.55
C ASP A 153 -10.97 14.88 11.74
N THR A 154 -10.54 13.64 11.51
CA THR A 154 -10.04 12.79 12.59
C THR A 154 -8.78 13.41 13.17
N ASN A 155 -8.88 13.93 14.38
CA ASN A 155 -7.75 14.30 15.20
C ASN A 155 -6.79 13.12 15.31
N ASN A 156 -5.57 13.32 14.82
CA ASN A 156 -4.50 12.30 14.75
C ASN A 156 -3.87 11.98 16.12
N GLU A 157 -4.61 12.04 17.23
CA GLU A 157 -4.06 11.77 18.56
C GLU A 157 -3.48 10.36 18.68
N GLY A 158 -4.12 9.35 18.08
CA GLY A 158 -3.62 7.98 18.08
C GLY A 158 -2.37 7.76 17.22
N PHE A 159 -2.16 8.61 16.20
CA PHE A 159 -1.01 8.52 15.31
C PHE A 159 0.27 9.09 15.93
N ALA A 160 0.14 10.17 16.69
CA ALA A 160 1.25 10.76 17.43
C ALA A 160 1.84 9.77 18.46
N ASP A 161 1.05 8.86 18.99
CA ASP A 161 1.50 7.85 19.95
C ASP A 161 2.34 6.74 19.30
N LEU A 162 2.08 6.39 18.02
CA LEU A 162 2.89 5.44 17.25
C LEU A 162 4.33 5.93 17.03
N PHE A 163 4.56 7.24 17.02
CA PHE A 163 5.87 7.85 16.78
C PHE A 163 6.59 8.34 18.05
N LYS A 164 5.97 8.25 19.23
CA LYS A 164 6.59 8.68 20.50
C LYS A 164 7.86 7.89 20.88
N GLY A 165 8.18 6.80 20.19
CA GLY A 165 9.40 6.02 20.37
C GLY A 165 10.49 6.22 19.33
N ALA A 166 10.21 6.85 18.20
CA ALA A 166 11.17 7.08 17.12
C ALA A 166 11.95 8.37 17.40
N LYS A 167 13.12 8.26 18.05
CA LYS A 167 14.06 9.38 18.11
C LYS A 167 14.75 9.48 16.73
N PRO A 168 14.74 10.66 16.09
CA PRO A 168 15.61 10.88 14.95
C PRO A 168 17.07 10.71 15.42
N LYS A 169 17.84 9.95 14.66
CA LYS A 169 19.30 9.90 14.81
C LYS A 169 19.93 11.14 14.22
#